data_c57c6a1fb8bbb2b4686b7240adc6dcc4
#
_entry.id   c57c6a1fb8bbb2b4686b7240adc6dcc4
#
_cell.length_a   1.000
_cell.length_b   1.000
_cell.length_c   1.000
_cell.angle_alpha   90.00
_cell.angle_beta   90.00
_cell.angle_gamma   90.00
#
_symmetry.space_group_name_H-M   'P 1'
#
loop_
_entity.id
_entity.type
_entity.pdbx_description
1 polymer ?
#
loop_
_entity_poly.entity_id
_entity_poly.type
_entity_poly.pdbx_seq_one_letter_code
_entity_poly.pdbx_strand_id
1 'polypeptide(L)'
;MMKIIQTQLKDMPSSLLAELGSYRYSVFARGEGWSIPSRLSTPGQEYDRFDRSDVSWLIAWHARKGICGCARLMQWQEPGNIEGISVPFDRKEAVWEMSRFSARLDVDAELPLNILWHAVQMAELAGIDYLVSAATPMLEQMFEQHKVGFEPLTPGLIQSEDNLFAVKIPVKQPELAEKYRGARRFSPEEVLPSLGVSMNWQSNGR
;
A
#
# COMPACT_ATOMS: atom_id res chain seq x y z
N MET A 1 11.89 -13.85 -8.63
CA MET A 1 11.68 -12.55 -9.27
C MET A 1 10.52 -11.88 -8.56
N MET A 2 10.67 -10.60 -8.23
CA MET A 2 9.61 -9.77 -7.63
C MET A 2 8.60 -9.37 -8.70
N LYS A 3 7.31 -9.42 -8.36
CA LYS A 3 6.20 -8.93 -9.19
C LYS A 3 5.34 -7.98 -8.35
N ILE A 4 4.87 -6.90 -8.93
CA ILE A 4 3.89 -6.02 -8.28
C ILE A 4 2.51 -6.35 -8.84
N ILE A 5 1.67 -6.92 -7.99
CA ILE A 5 0.28 -7.23 -8.30
C ILE A 5 -0.57 -5.99 -8.02
N GLN A 6 -1.44 -5.64 -8.95
CA GLN A 6 -2.49 -4.64 -8.77
C GLN A 6 -3.85 -5.32 -8.81
N THR A 7 -4.68 -5.06 -7.80
CA THR A 7 -6.06 -5.59 -7.75
C THR A 7 -6.96 -4.71 -6.89
N GLN A 8 -8.25 -4.71 -7.17
CA GLN A 8 -9.24 -4.19 -6.22
C GLN A 8 -9.62 -5.27 -5.22
N LEU A 9 -10.08 -4.88 -4.02
CA LEU A 9 -10.41 -5.87 -2.99
C LEU A 9 -11.51 -6.83 -3.45
N LYS A 10 -12.52 -6.33 -4.20
CA LYS A 10 -13.62 -7.15 -4.75
C LYS A 10 -13.17 -8.22 -5.75
N ASP A 11 -12.04 -7.97 -6.43
CA ASP A 11 -11.50 -8.84 -7.48
C ASP A 11 -10.33 -9.69 -6.94
N MET A 12 -9.99 -9.53 -5.65
CA MET A 12 -8.89 -10.25 -5.02
C MET A 12 -9.30 -11.69 -4.69
N PRO A 13 -8.58 -12.70 -5.17
CA PRO A 13 -8.81 -14.09 -4.77
C PRO A 13 -8.72 -14.28 -3.25
N SER A 14 -9.61 -15.09 -2.68
CA SER A 14 -9.69 -15.30 -1.23
C SER A 14 -8.38 -15.81 -0.61
N SER A 15 -7.61 -16.63 -1.35
CA SER A 15 -6.29 -17.09 -0.91
C SER A 15 -5.28 -15.96 -0.80
N LEU A 16 -5.25 -15.05 -1.80
CA LEU A 16 -4.39 -13.87 -1.77
C LEU A 16 -4.80 -12.90 -0.68
N LEU A 17 -6.12 -12.72 -0.46
CA LEU A 17 -6.63 -11.88 0.62
C LEU A 17 -6.22 -12.42 2.00
N ALA A 18 -6.34 -13.72 2.22
CA ALA A 18 -5.93 -14.36 3.48
C ALA A 18 -4.42 -14.22 3.71
N GLU A 19 -3.61 -14.38 2.67
CA GLU A 19 -2.16 -14.20 2.76
C GLU A 19 -1.79 -12.74 3.01
N LEU A 20 -2.47 -11.78 2.36
CA LEU A 20 -2.30 -10.36 2.61
C LEU A 20 -2.68 -10.01 4.07
N GLY A 21 -3.79 -10.54 4.59
CA GLY A 21 -4.18 -10.37 5.99
C GLY A 21 -3.11 -10.89 6.96
N SER A 22 -2.53 -12.05 6.67
CA SER A 22 -1.46 -12.65 7.48
C SER A 22 -0.16 -11.83 7.42
N TYR A 23 0.21 -11.35 6.23
CA TYR A 23 1.35 -10.45 6.05
C TYR A 23 1.15 -9.15 6.84
N ARG A 24 0.01 -8.50 6.69
CA ARG A 24 -0.35 -7.27 7.40
C ARG A 24 -0.30 -7.47 8.93
N TYR A 25 -0.83 -8.60 9.43
CA TYR A 25 -0.75 -8.94 10.85
C TYR A 25 0.70 -9.04 11.32
N SER A 26 1.57 -9.67 10.56
CA SER A 26 2.98 -9.82 10.93
C SER A 26 3.72 -8.48 10.97
N VAL A 27 3.39 -7.54 10.08
CA VAL A 27 4.04 -6.23 10.00
C VAL A 27 3.43 -5.27 11.02
N PHE A 28 2.13 -5.02 10.94
CA PHE A 28 1.50 -3.93 11.69
C PHE A 28 1.12 -4.31 13.12
N ALA A 29 0.65 -5.54 13.35
CA ALA A 29 0.25 -5.96 14.69
C ALA A 29 1.42 -6.44 15.54
N ARG A 30 2.30 -7.27 14.97
CA ARG A 30 3.42 -7.86 15.71
C ARG A 30 4.69 -7.03 15.61
N GLY A 31 4.95 -6.40 14.45
CA GLY A 31 6.13 -5.61 14.20
C GLY A 31 6.02 -4.21 14.79
N GLU A 32 4.98 -3.48 14.42
CA GLU A 32 4.76 -2.09 14.85
C GLU A 32 3.95 -1.96 16.15
N GLY A 33 3.43 -3.07 16.68
CA GLY A 33 2.68 -3.07 17.93
C GLY A 33 1.30 -2.40 17.87
N TRP A 34 0.75 -2.20 16.67
CA TRP A 34 -0.52 -1.51 16.51
C TRP A 34 -1.68 -2.27 17.15
N SER A 35 -2.54 -1.53 17.84
CA SER A 35 -3.78 -2.07 18.39
C SER A 35 -4.79 -2.35 17.29
N ILE A 36 -4.98 -3.62 16.94
CA ILE A 36 -5.94 -4.03 15.92
C ILE A 36 -7.32 -4.14 16.53
N PRO A 37 -8.36 -3.45 15.99
CA PRO A 37 -9.72 -3.66 16.43
C PRO A 37 -10.13 -5.12 16.26
N SER A 38 -10.36 -5.84 17.37
CA SER A 38 -10.64 -7.29 17.39
C SER A 38 -11.90 -7.73 16.62
N ARG A 39 -12.76 -6.76 16.24
CA ARG A 39 -14.04 -7.04 15.56
C ARG A 39 -13.92 -7.35 14.07
N LEU A 40 -12.80 -7.04 13.43
CA LEU A 40 -12.61 -7.17 11.98
C LEU A 40 -11.52 -8.17 11.62
N SER A 41 -10.68 -8.55 12.58
CA SER A 41 -9.55 -9.45 12.34
C SER A 41 -9.85 -10.85 12.84
N THR A 42 -9.53 -11.85 12.02
CA THR A 42 -9.42 -13.24 12.48
C THR A 42 -8.05 -13.45 13.16
N PRO A 43 -7.90 -14.42 14.06
CA PRO A 43 -6.60 -14.69 14.69
C PRO A 43 -5.49 -14.87 13.64
N GLY A 44 -4.43 -14.05 13.75
CA GLY A 44 -3.29 -14.08 12.82
C GLY A 44 -3.49 -13.34 11.48
N GLN A 45 -4.59 -12.62 11.31
CA GLN A 45 -4.84 -11.78 10.14
C GLN A 45 -5.26 -10.37 10.58
N GLU A 46 -4.84 -9.35 9.85
CA GLU A 46 -5.22 -7.95 10.10
C GLU A 46 -6.09 -7.45 8.97
N TYR A 47 -7.27 -6.93 9.33
CA TYR A 47 -8.20 -6.21 8.47
C TYR A 47 -8.75 -5.00 9.23
N ASP A 48 -9.16 -3.95 8.50
CA ASP A 48 -9.74 -2.76 9.10
C ASP A 48 -11.01 -2.30 8.36
N ARG A 49 -11.67 -1.26 8.90
CA ARG A 49 -12.91 -0.70 8.33
C ARG A 49 -12.74 -0.07 6.94
N PHE A 50 -11.52 0.16 6.52
CA PHE A 50 -11.20 0.75 5.22
C PHE A 50 -10.94 -0.32 4.15
N ASP A 51 -10.97 -1.60 4.50
CA ASP A 51 -10.91 -2.70 3.55
C ASP A 51 -12.26 -2.88 2.85
N ARG A 52 -12.61 -1.89 2.00
CA ARG A 52 -13.84 -1.87 1.22
C ARG A 52 -13.61 -2.47 -0.17
N SER A 53 -14.69 -2.88 -0.81
CA SER A 53 -14.66 -3.53 -2.13
C SER A 53 -13.99 -2.69 -3.23
N ASP A 54 -14.05 -1.36 -3.11
CA ASP A 54 -13.58 -0.37 -4.10
C ASP A 54 -12.11 0.03 -3.93
N VAL A 55 -11.47 -0.33 -2.81
CA VAL A 55 -10.07 0.04 -2.59
C VAL A 55 -9.12 -0.78 -3.45
N SER A 56 -8.05 -0.13 -3.90
CA SER A 56 -7.03 -0.76 -4.71
C SER A 56 -5.83 -1.17 -3.86
N TRP A 57 -5.26 -2.32 -4.19
CA TRP A 57 -4.08 -2.85 -3.54
C TRP A 57 -2.93 -3.01 -4.54
N LEU A 58 -1.75 -2.61 -4.11
CA LEU A 58 -0.47 -3.02 -4.66
C LEU A 58 0.15 -4.05 -3.73
N ILE A 59 0.54 -5.20 -4.27
CA ILE A 59 1.12 -6.30 -3.50
C ILE A 59 2.42 -6.72 -4.16
N ALA A 60 3.52 -6.57 -3.46
CA ALA A 60 4.82 -7.05 -3.89
C ALA A 60 4.94 -8.55 -3.58
N TRP A 61 4.97 -9.35 -4.62
CA TRP A 61 5.00 -10.80 -4.56
C TRP A 61 6.34 -11.37 -5.03
N HIS A 62 6.90 -12.27 -4.25
CA HIS A 62 8.08 -13.03 -4.62
C HIS A 62 7.79 -14.53 -4.63
N ALA A 63 8.12 -15.24 -5.73
CA ALA A 63 7.74 -16.63 -5.96
C ALA A 63 8.15 -17.64 -4.85
N ARG A 64 9.20 -17.33 -4.06
CA ARG A 64 9.67 -18.19 -2.97
C ARG A 64 9.37 -17.64 -1.58
N LYS A 65 9.07 -16.35 -1.44
CA LYS A 65 8.95 -15.66 -0.14
C LYS A 65 7.51 -15.17 0.13
N GLY A 66 6.60 -15.34 -0.84
CA GLY A 66 5.23 -14.84 -0.75
C GLY A 66 5.18 -13.31 -0.81
N ILE A 67 4.26 -12.73 -0.07
CA ILE A 67 4.11 -11.27 0.00
C ILE A 67 5.29 -10.65 0.73
N CYS A 68 5.92 -9.68 0.09
CA CYS A 68 7.09 -8.96 0.59
C CYS A 68 6.83 -7.46 0.82
N GLY A 69 5.67 -6.97 0.44
CA GLY A 69 5.27 -5.60 0.62
C GLY A 69 3.85 -5.37 0.14
N CYS A 70 3.24 -4.29 0.60
CA CYS A 70 1.92 -3.88 0.13
C CYS A 70 1.72 -2.37 0.27
N ALA A 71 0.72 -1.86 -0.46
CA ALA A 71 0.14 -0.54 -0.25
C ALA A 71 -1.34 -0.59 -0.60
N ARG A 72 -2.17 0.08 0.19
CA ARG A 72 -3.58 0.30 -0.07
C ARG A 72 -3.78 1.71 -0.59
N LEU A 73 -4.50 1.86 -1.70
CA LEU A 73 -4.85 3.13 -2.31
C LEU A 73 -6.36 3.32 -2.27
N MET A 74 -6.80 4.45 -1.77
CA MET A 74 -8.21 4.79 -1.69
C MET A 74 -8.42 6.29 -1.87
N GLN A 75 -9.62 6.66 -2.30
CA GLN A 75 -10.00 8.06 -2.40
C GLN A 75 -9.97 8.71 -1.02
N TRP A 76 -9.39 9.90 -0.94
CA TRP A 76 -9.42 10.70 0.28
C TRP A 76 -10.86 11.04 0.66
N GLN A 77 -11.20 10.88 1.93
CA GLN A 77 -12.52 11.19 2.49
C GLN A 77 -12.38 12.30 3.52
N GLU A 78 -13.12 13.39 3.36
CA GLU A 78 -13.17 14.45 4.37
C GLU A 78 -14.23 14.18 5.45
N PRO A 79 -13.94 14.49 6.74
CA PRO A 79 -12.62 14.85 7.24
C PRO A 79 -11.70 13.62 7.22
N GLY A 80 -10.57 13.76 6.50
CA GLY A 80 -9.62 12.68 6.35
C GLY A 80 -8.78 12.46 7.61
N ASN A 81 -8.56 11.21 7.94
CA ASN A 81 -7.63 10.82 8.98
C ASN A 81 -6.59 9.88 8.37
N ILE A 82 -5.33 10.30 8.41
CA ILE A 82 -4.21 9.40 8.15
C ILE A 82 -3.73 8.91 9.51
N GLU A 83 -3.92 7.64 9.81
CA GLU A 83 -3.48 7.02 11.07
C GLU A 83 -3.85 7.87 12.33
N GLY A 84 -5.06 8.44 12.31
CA GLY A 84 -5.55 9.30 13.40
C GLY A 84 -5.20 10.79 13.27
N ILE A 85 -4.54 11.19 12.20
CA ILE A 85 -4.18 12.58 11.93
C ILE A 85 -5.22 13.23 11.05
N SER A 86 -5.79 14.34 11.51
CA SER A 86 -6.67 15.17 10.69
C SER A 86 -5.82 16.09 9.81
N VAL A 87 -5.93 15.96 8.49
CA VAL A 87 -5.21 16.79 7.53
C VAL A 87 -6.21 17.58 6.71
N PRO A 88 -6.16 18.92 6.73
CA PRO A 88 -6.98 19.73 5.86
C PRO A 88 -6.39 19.78 4.46
N PHE A 89 -7.21 19.47 3.46
CA PHE A 89 -6.88 19.66 2.05
C PHE A 89 -7.76 20.73 1.41
N ASP A 90 -7.24 21.40 0.37
CA ASP A 90 -8.06 22.23 -0.48
C ASP A 90 -9.02 21.30 -1.27
N ARG A 91 -10.32 21.59 -1.22
CA ARG A 91 -11.38 20.82 -1.93
C ARG A 91 -11.19 20.74 -3.44
N LYS A 92 -10.28 21.51 -4.00
CA LYS A 92 -9.97 21.52 -5.44
C LYS A 92 -8.92 20.48 -5.83
N GLU A 93 -8.18 19.94 -4.87
CA GLU A 93 -7.14 18.95 -5.13
C GLU A 93 -7.74 17.55 -5.20
N ALA A 94 -7.38 16.80 -6.23
CA ALA A 94 -7.71 15.38 -6.34
C ALA A 94 -6.68 14.56 -5.55
N VAL A 95 -7.10 13.97 -4.44
CA VAL A 95 -6.21 13.32 -3.47
C VAL A 95 -6.61 11.87 -3.22
N TRP A 96 -5.63 10.99 -3.23
CA TRP A 96 -5.76 9.62 -2.72
C TRP A 96 -4.95 9.44 -1.45
N GLU A 97 -5.46 8.60 -0.56
CA GLU A 97 -4.71 8.09 0.59
C GLU A 97 -3.96 6.82 0.19
N MET A 98 -2.66 6.78 0.54
CA MET A 98 -1.85 5.58 0.53
C MET A 98 -1.62 5.13 1.98
N SER A 99 -2.21 4.01 2.36
CA SER A 99 -2.09 3.42 3.70
C SER A 99 -1.63 1.96 3.63
N ARG A 100 -1.35 1.37 4.78
CA ARG A 100 -0.77 0.01 4.87
C ARG A 100 0.45 -0.17 3.98
N PHE A 101 1.22 0.91 3.82
CA PHE A 101 2.46 0.91 3.05
C PHE A 101 3.55 0.21 3.84
N SER A 102 4.06 -0.87 3.31
CA SER A 102 5.14 -1.65 3.92
C SER A 102 5.95 -2.40 2.87
N ALA A 103 7.23 -2.62 3.17
CA ALA A 103 8.11 -3.40 2.32
C ALA A 103 9.21 -4.08 3.13
N ARG A 104 9.54 -5.31 2.77
CA ARG A 104 10.60 -6.10 3.38
C ARG A 104 11.95 -5.73 2.75
N LEU A 105 12.70 -4.88 3.45
CA LEU A 105 14.02 -4.41 3.02
C LEU A 105 15.07 -5.55 2.97
N ASP A 106 14.89 -6.62 3.75
CA ASP A 106 15.72 -7.82 3.73
C ASP A 106 15.56 -8.65 2.43
N VAL A 107 14.52 -8.37 1.67
CA VAL A 107 14.28 -9.01 0.36
C VAL A 107 14.79 -8.16 -0.78
N ASP A 108 14.51 -6.87 -0.72
CA ASP A 108 14.91 -5.88 -1.71
C ASP A 108 14.91 -4.49 -1.06
N ALA A 109 16.08 -3.87 -0.94
CA ALA A 109 16.25 -2.56 -0.30
C ALA A 109 15.49 -1.44 -1.04
N GLU A 110 15.23 -1.60 -2.34
CA GLU A 110 14.51 -0.62 -3.16
C GLU A 110 13.01 -0.92 -3.31
N LEU A 111 12.53 -1.99 -2.68
CA LEU A 111 11.14 -2.39 -2.77
C LEU A 111 10.13 -1.29 -2.40
N PRO A 112 10.38 -0.46 -1.35
CA PRO A 112 9.48 0.66 -1.05
C PRO A 112 9.34 1.63 -2.21
N LEU A 113 10.43 1.97 -2.87
CA LEU A 113 10.42 2.89 -4.02
C LEU A 113 9.70 2.28 -5.23
N ASN A 114 9.85 0.98 -5.45
CA ASN A 114 9.15 0.27 -6.52
C ASN A 114 7.63 0.25 -6.27
N ILE A 115 7.18 -0.02 -5.04
CA ILE A 115 5.75 0.04 -4.69
C ILE A 115 5.23 1.47 -4.84
N LEU A 116 5.97 2.48 -4.32
CA LEU A 116 5.61 3.89 -4.45
C LEU A 116 5.49 4.31 -5.91
N TRP A 117 6.44 3.91 -6.76
CA TRP A 117 6.36 4.19 -8.19
C TRP A 117 5.05 3.71 -8.81
N HIS A 118 4.67 2.47 -8.53
CA HIS A 118 3.40 1.94 -9.03
C HIS A 118 2.19 2.65 -8.43
N ALA A 119 2.26 3.12 -7.19
CA ALA A 119 1.19 3.89 -6.55
C ALA A 119 1.00 5.26 -7.23
N VAL A 120 2.08 6.02 -7.46
CA VAL A 120 1.99 7.33 -8.14
C VAL A 120 1.55 7.19 -9.60
N GLN A 121 1.99 6.14 -10.31
CA GLN A 121 1.51 5.86 -11.66
C GLN A 121 0.01 5.57 -11.70
N MET A 122 -0.52 4.80 -10.74
CA MET A 122 -1.96 4.52 -10.67
C MET A 122 -2.75 5.79 -10.40
N ALA A 123 -2.28 6.61 -9.48
CA ALA A 123 -2.90 7.87 -9.11
C ALA A 123 -2.88 8.85 -10.30
N GLU A 124 -1.76 8.99 -11.00
CA GLU A 124 -1.63 9.85 -12.19
C GLU A 124 -2.61 9.44 -13.30
N LEU A 125 -2.72 8.13 -13.59
CA LEU A 125 -3.67 7.60 -14.57
C LEU A 125 -5.13 7.82 -14.19
N ALA A 126 -5.42 7.95 -12.89
CA ALA A 126 -6.75 8.25 -12.35
C ALA A 126 -7.04 9.76 -12.28
N GLY A 127 -6.11 10.62 -12.72
CA GLY A 127 -6.25 12.07 -12.66
C GLY A 127 -6.12 12.65 -11.25
N ILE A 128 -5.39 11.96 -10.37
CA ILE A 128 -5.09 12.39 -9.01
C ILE A 128 -3.85 13.30 -9.04
N ASP A 129 -3.85 14.33 -8.21
CA ASP A 129 -2.74 15.27 -8.10
C ASP A 129 -1.69 14.81 -7.08
N TYR A 130 -2.17 14.19 -5.97
CA TYR A 130 -1.33 13.85 -4.82
C TYR A 130 -1.74 12.55 -4.17
N LEU A 131 -0.74 11.85 -3.62
CA LEU A 131 -0.94 10.83 -2.59
C LEU A 131 -0.67 11.46 -1.22
N VAL A 132 -1.46 11.05 -0.22
CA VAL A 132 -1.18 11.35 1.18
C VAL A 132 -0.92 10.06 1.93
N SER A 133 0.06 10.08 2.84
CA SER A 133 0.47 8.91 3.59
C SER A 133 1.02 9.30 4.95
N ALA A 134 0.99 8.35 5.89
CA ALA A 134 1.85 8.42 7.06
C ALA A 134 3.24 7.89 6.70
N ALA A 135 4.28 8.57 7.15
CA ALA A 135 5.67 8.20 6.92
C ALA A 135 6.44 8.11 8.23
N THR A 136 7.41 7.21 8.27
CA THR A 136 8.41 7.13 9.34
C THR A 136 9.64 7.96 8.97
N PRO A 137 10.49 8.37 9.92
CA PRO A 137 11.75 9.06 9.62
C PRO A 137 12.66 8.28 8.67
N MET A 138 12.63 6.94 8.75
CA MET A 138 13.39 6.08 7.83
C MET A 138 12.88 6.20 6.38
N LEU A 139 11.56 6.28 6.20
CA LEU A 139 10.97 6.45 4.88
C LEU A 139 11.26 7.85 4.31
N GLU A 140 11.22 8.88 5.14
CA GLU A 140 11.63 10.24 4.79
C GLU A 140 13.07 10.27 4.29
N GLN A 141 14.00 9.71 5.05
CA GLN A 141 15.41 9.63 4.65
C GLN A 141 15.58 8.90 3.30
N MET A 142 14.83 7.83 3.07
CA MET A 142 14.83 7.11 1.79
C MET A 142 14.33 8.00 0.65
N PHE A 143 13.25 8.75 0.88
CA PHE A 143 12.72 9.69 -0.11
C PHE A 143 13.75 10.75 -0.48
N GLU A 144 14.40 11.37 0.50
CA GLU A 144 15.46 12.35 0.27
C GLU A 144 16.65 11.76 -0.53
N GLN A 145 17.14 10.59 -0.12
CA GLN A 145 18.25 9.91 -0.79
C GLN A 145 17.97 9.60 -2.26
N HIS A 146 16.71 9.28 -2.58
CA HIS A 146 16.29 8.92 -3.94
C HIS A 146 15.55 10.06 -4.67
N LYS A 147 15.60 11.28 -4.11
CA LYS A 147 15.00 12.49 -4.69
C LYS A 147 13.52 12.33 -5.02
N VAL A 148 12.81 11.58 -4.19
CA VAL A 148 11.35 11.52 -4.24
C VAL A 148 10.80 12.85 -3.76
N GLY A 149 9.98 13.52 -4.57
CA GLY A 149 9.30 14.75 -4.17
C GLY A 149 8.24 14.44 -3.11
N PHE A 150 8.28 15.13 -1.97
CA PHE A 150 7.24 15.08 -0.94
C PHE A 150 7.23 16.37 -0.13
N GLU A 151 6.11 16.64 0.52
CA GLU A 151 5.91 17.78 1.42
C GLU A 151 5.37 17.27 2.76
N PRO A 152 6.00 17.59 3.90
CA PRO A 152 5.41 17.34 5.21
C PRO A 152 4.12 18.15 5.38
N LEU A 153 3.02 17.49 5.79
CA LEU A 153 1.74 18.15 6.04
C LEU A 153 1.57 18.62 7.48
N THR A 154 2.38 18.10 8.37
CA THR A 154 2.36 18.47 9.78
C THR A 154 3.75 18.93 10.20
N PRO A 155 3.88 20.09 10.88
CA PRO A 155 5.16 20.49 11.45
C PRO A 155 5.51 19.55 12.62
N GLY A 156 6.52 18.72 12.40
CA GLY A 156 7.05 17.81 13.42
C GLY A 156 6.37 16.45 13.46
N LEU A 157 6.97 15.56 14.24
CA LEU A 157 6.43 14.24 14.53
C LEU A 157 5.07 14.39 15.21
N ILE A 158 4.11 13.64 14.75
CA ILE A 158 2.86 13.50 15.48
C ILE A 158 3.20 12.76 16.75
N GLN A 159 2.62 13.19 17.87
CA GLN A 159 2.74 12.47 19.15
C GLN A 159 2.00 11.12 19.08
N SER A 160 2.46 10.22 18.25
CA SER A 160 2.14 8.81 18.28
C SER A 160 3.36 8.07 18.79
N GLU A 161 3.15 6.97 19.47
CA GLU A 161 4.23 6.08 19.90
C GLU A 161 5.13 5.65 18.73
N ASP A 162 4.64 5.80 17.48
CA ASP A 162 5.26 5.32 16.25
C ASP A 162 6.10 6.36 15.51
N ASN A 163 6.26 7.59 16.04
CA ASN A 163 6.99 8.69 15.39
C ASN A 163 6.57 8.91 13.91
N LEU A 164 5.28 8.81 13.63
CA LEU A 164 4.74 9.03 12.28
C LEU A 164 4.52 10.52 12.02
N PHE A 165 4.61 10.93 10.76
CA PHE A 165 4.19 12.23 10.28
C PHE A 165 3.45 12.08 8.95
N ALA A 166 2.54 13.02 8.65
CA ALA A 166 1.80 13.01 7.40
C ALA A 166 2.61 13.68 6.29
N VAL A 167 2.61 13.05 5.12
CA VAL A 167 3.28 13.56 3.91
C VAL A 167 2.30 13.65 2.75
N LYS A 168 2.52 14.67 1.93
CA LYS A 168 1.88 14.86 0.62
C LYS A 168 2.92 14.53 -0.45
N ILE A 169 2.60 13.61 -1.35
CA ILE A 169 3.50 13.11 -2.38
C ILE A 169 2.89 13.45 -3.74
N PRO A 170 3.46 14.39 -4.52
CA PRO A 170 3.00 14.66 -5.87
C PRO A 170 3.07 13.40 -6.74
N VAL A 171 2.08 13.18 -7.61
CA VAL A 171 2.11 12.00 -8.51
C VAL A 171 3.17 12.10 -9.59
N LYS A 172 3.62 13.31 -9.93
CA LYS A 172 4.72 13.52 -10.88
C LYS A 172 6.07 13.35 -10.20
N GLN A 173 6.69 12.19 -10.42
CA GLN A 173 7.97 11.77 -9.83
C GLN A 173 8.98 11.43 -10.93
N PRO A 174 9.68 12.42 -11.51
CA PRO A 174 10.55 12.21 -12.66
C PRO A 174 11.70 11.24 -12.38
N GLU A 175 12.29 11.27 -11.18
CA GLU A 175 13.38 10.37 -10.79
C GLU A 175 12.91 8.91 -10.70
N LEU A 176 11.74 8.67 -10.14
CA LEU A 176 11.15 7.32 -10.12
C LEU A 176 10.76 6.87 -11.52
N ALA A 177 10.24 7.79 -12.35
CA ALA A 177 9.86 7.50 -13.73
C ALA A 177 11.07 7.03 -14.56
N GLU A 178 12.22 7.68 -14.41
CA GLU A 178 13.46 7.28 -15.07
C GLU A 178 13.95 5.92 -14.55
N LYS A 179 14.00 5.76 -13.21
CA LYS A 179 14.50 4.55 -12.56
C LYS A 179 13.67 3.31 -12.89
N TYR A 180 12.34 3.43 -12.90
CA TYR A 180 11.42 2.32 -13.12
C TYR A 180 10.78 2.32 -14.51
N ARG A 181 11.45 2.89 -15.49
CA ARG A 181 10.99 2.92 -16.89
C ARG A 181 10.71 1.51 -17.39
N GLY A 182 9.47 1.26 -17.85
CA GLY A 182 9.05 -0.05 -18.33
C GLY A 182 8.68 -1.07 -17.24
N ALA A 183 8.72 -0.69 -15.95
CA ALA A 183 8.16 -1.53 -14.90
C ALA A 183 6.65 -1.72 -15.13
N ARG A 184 6.16 -2.95 -14.93
CA ARG A 184 4.74 -3.27 -15.14
C ARG A 184 4.11 -3.86 -13.87
N ARG A 185 2.81 -3.67 -13.78
CA ARG A 185 1.95 -4.35 -12.81
C ARG A 185 1.37 -5.62 -13.43
N PHE A 186 0.99 -6.55 -12.57
CA PHE A 186 0.39 -7.83 -12.93
C PHE A 186 -0.99 -7.94 -12.28
N SER A 187 -1.92 -8.62 -12.95
CA SER A 187 -3.15 -9.04 -12.28
C SER A 187 -2.90 -10.28 -11.39
N PRO A 188 -3.80 -10.58 -10.44
CA PRO A 188 -3.70 -11.82 -9.66
C PRO A 188 -3.61 -13.07 -10.52
N GLU A 189 -4.37 -13.15 -11.61
CA GLU A 189 -4.43 -14.29 -12.52
C GLU A 189 -3.10 -14.54 -13.23
N GLU A 190 -2.33 -13.49 -13.52
CA GLU A 190 -0.99 -13.60 -14.12
C GLU A 190 0.05 -14.16 -13.14
N VAL A 191 -0.23 -14.09 -11.84
CA VAL A 191 0.71 -14.51 -10.79
C VAL A 191 0.28 -15.80 -10.10
N LEU A 192 -1.00 -16.01 -9.86
CA LEU A 192 -1.56 -17.18 -9.16
C LEU A 192 -1.18 -18.53 -9.78
N PRO A 193 -1.13 -18.71 -11.11
CA PRO A 193 -0.64 -19.97 -11.69
C PRO A 193 0.79 -20.31 -11.25
N SER A 194 1.60 -19.29 -10.95
CA SER A 194 2.96 -19.50 -10.42
C SER A 194 2.98 -19.85 -8.92
N LEU A 195 1.84 -19.75 -8.23
CA LEU A 195 1.69 -20.08 -6.81
C LEU A 195 1.30 -21.53 -6.56
N GLY A 196 1.06 -22.32 -7.61
CA GLY A 196 0.62 -23.72 -7.49
C GLY A 196 -0.80 -23.85 -6.91
N VAL A 197 -1.59 -22.80 -6.93
CA VAL A 197 -3.00 -22.85 -6.50
C VAL A 197 -3.83 -23.41 -7.64
N SER A 198 -4.22 -24.69 -7.55
CA SER A 198 -5.21 -25.29 -8.43
C SER A 198 -6.52 -24.54 -8.27
N MET A 199 -6.95 -23.81 -9.29
CA MET A 199 -8.28 -23.21 -9.31
C MET A 199 -9.33 -24.30 -9.46
N ASN A 200 -9.83 -24.84 -8.35
CA ASN A 200 -11.07 -25.60 -8.36
C ASN A 200 -12.24 -24.59 -8.31
N TRP A 201 -12.56 -24.02 -9.46
CA TRP A 201 -13.85 -23.39 -9.68
C TRP A 201 -14.90 -24.50 -9.80
N GLN A 202 -15.47 -24.93 -8.67
CA GLN A 202 -16.77 -25.56 -8.73
C GLN A 202 -17.81 -24.44 -8.87
N SER A 203 -18.26 -24.24 -10.09
CA SER A 203 -19.51 -23.53 -10.39
C SER A 203 -20.67 -24.28 -9.71
N ASN A 204 -21.02 -23.90 -8.51
CA ASN A 204 -22.30 -24.29 -7.94
C ASN A 204 -23.38 -23.42 -8.61
N GLY A 205 -23.81 -23.86 -9.79
CA GLY A 205 -25.12 -23.53 -10.32
C GLY A 205 -26.19 -24.30 -9.54
N ARG A 206 -27.04 -23.57 -8.84
CA ARG A 206 -28.51 -23.72 -8.79
C ARG A 206 -29.10 -22.64 -7.92
#